data_74b1f56c43a8c78c56cd7ba3b580c39f
#
_entry.id   74b1f56c43a8c78c56cd7ba3b580c39f
#
_cell.length_a   1.000
_cell.length_b   1.000
_cell.length_c   1.000
_cell.angle_alpha   90.00
_cell.angle_beta   90.00
_cell.angle_gamma   90.00
#
_symmetry.space_group_name_H-M   'P 1'
#
loop_
_entity.id
_entity.type
_entity.pdbx_description
1 polymer ?
#
loop_
_entity_poly.entity_id
_entity_poly.type
_entity_poly.pdbx_seq_one_letter_code
_entity_poly.pdbx_strand_id
1 'polypeptide(L)'
;MPLTKLQFKPGINRDVTSYSNEGGWVDSDKVRFRLGFPEKIGGWVKYSSNTFLGSCRALHTWVTLAGTQYLGLGTNLKYYLEIGQSFSDITPIRKTSTDSITFAATDGSSTLAVTDSSNGVVVGDFVTFSGAATLGGLITATVLNQEYQVSGVTSANVYSVVAKDTDGVAVTANSSDS
;
A
#
# COMPACT_ATOMS: atom_id res chain seq x y z
N MET A 1 -54.69 -28.45 2.46
CA MET A 1 -54.08 -27.09 2.24
C MET A 1 -53.78 -26.99 0.77
N PRO A 2 -54.19 -25.96 0.06
CA PRO A 2 -53.73 -25.76 -1.32
C PRO A 2 -52.25 -25.42 -1.33
N LEU A 3 -51.48 -26.11 -2.19
CA LEU A 3 -50.09 -25.85 -2.45
C LEU A 3 -49.98 -24.57 -3.31
N THR A 4 -49.40 -23.51 -2.78
CA THR A 4 -49.13 -22.27 -3.52
C THR A 4 -47.69 -22.29 -4.00
N LYS A 5 -47.46 -22.15 -5.31
CA LYS A 5 -46.11 -22.02 -5.87
C LYS A 5 -45.58 -20.62 -5.58
N LEU A 6 -44.53 -20.56 -4.78
CA LEU A 6 -43.77 -19.29 -4.55
C LEU A 6 -42.75 -19.16 -5.68
N GLN A 7 -42.83 -18.08 -6.44
CA GLN A 7 -41.88 -17.83 -7.54
C GLN A 7 -41.20 -16.48 -7.29
N PHE A 8 -39.87 -16.49 -7.12
CA PHE A 8 -39.08 -15.30 -6.96
C PHE A 8 -38.45 -14.87 -8.28
N LYS A 9 -38.34 -13.57 -8.51
CA LYS A 9 -37.63 -13.00 -9.64
C LYS A 9 -36.15 -12.97 -9.34
N PRO A 10 -35.26 -13.37 -10.27
CA PRO A 10 -33.81 -13.25 -10.06
C PRO A 10 -33.33 -11.81 -10.19
N GLY A 11 -32.25 -11.49 -9.50
CA GLY A 11 -31.61 -10.18 -9.57
C GLY A 11 -32.13 -9.20 -8.52
N ILE A 12 -31.45 -8.07 -8.41
CA ILE A 12 -31.77 -6.97 -7.51
C ILE A 12 -32.33 -5.84 -8.36
N ASN A 13 -33.55 -5.39 -8.05
CA ASN A 13 -34.17 -4.26 -8.72
C ASN A 13 -34.43 -3.15 -7.71
N ARG A 14 -33.73 -2.04 -7.87
CA ARG A 14 -33.87 -0.80 -7.05
C ARG A 14 -34.61 0.32 -7.76
N ASP A 15 -35.00 0.13 -9.02
CA ASP A 15 -35.63 1.16 -9.84
C ASP A 15 -37.12 1.35 -9.47
N VAL A 16 -37.70 0.39 -8.76
CA VAL A 16 -39.08 0.41 -8.30
C VAL A 16 -39.14 0.31 -6.79
N THR A 17 -40.29 0.72 -6.22
CA THR A 17 -40.51 0.57 -4.78
C THR A 17 -40.56 -0.89 -4.36
N SER A 18 -40.22 -1.20 -3.12
CA SER A 18 -40.29 -2.57 -2.57
C SER A 18 -41.69 -3.18 -2.72
N TYR A 19 -42.74 -2.35 -2.64
CA TYR A 19 -44.11 -2.78 -2.85
C TYR A 19 -44.42 -3.18 -4.30
N SER A 20 -43.88 -2.42 -5.26
CA SER A 20 -44.06 -2.73 -6.70
C SER A 20 -43.19 -3.86 -7.19
N ASN A 21 -42.18 -4.25 -6.43
CA ASN A 21 -41.25 -5.36 -6.74
C ASN A 21 -41.67 -6.67 -6.07
N GLU A 22 -42.97 -6.95 -6.03
CA GLU A 22 -43.49 -8.17 -5.42
C GLU A 22 -42.85 -9.43 -6.03
N GLY A 23 -42.34 -10.31 -5.18
CA GLY A 23 -41.56 -11.51 -5.57
C GLY A 23 -40.13 -11.21 -6.04
N GLY A 24 -39.67 -9.97 -6.00
CA GLY A 24 -38.31 -9.55 -6.34
C GLY A 24 -37.46 -9.23 -5.11
N TRP A 25 -36.20 -8.91 -5.38
CA TRP A 25 -35.20 -8.52 -4.37
C TRP A 25 -34.88 -7.04 -4.54
N VAL A 26 -34.97 -6.26 -3.48
CA VAL A 26 -34.64 -4.82 -3.49
C VAL A 26 -33.21 -4.59 -3.08
N ASP A 27 -32.68 -5.42 -2.17
CA ASP A 27 -31.30 -5.36 -1.70
C ASP A 27 -30.81 -6.75 -1.31
N SER A 28 -29.49 -6.95 -1.39
CA SER A 28 -28.83 -8.16 -0.89
C SER A 28 -27.37 -7.90 -0.60
N ASP A 29 -26.81 -8.61 0.39
CA ASP A 29 -25.38 -8.65 0.69
C ASP A 29 -24.87 -10.08 0.61
N LYS A 30 -23.69 -10.26 -0.02
CA LYS A 30 -23.00 -11.55 -0.15
C LYS A 30 -23.83 -12.65 -0.82
N VAL A 31 -24.68 -12.26 -1.77
CA VAL A 31 -25.54 -13.15 -2.55
C VAL A 31 -25.24 -12.99 -4.04
N ARG A 32 -25.19 -14.09 -4.75
CA ARG A 32 -25.22 -14.13 -6.23
C ARG A 32 -26.46 -14.87 -6.69
N PHE A 33 -26.89 -14.58 -7.90
CA PHE A 33 -27.98 -15.32 -8.56
C PHE A 33 -27.38 -16.30 -9.56
N ARG A 34 -27.69 -17.59 -9.37
CA ARG A 34 -27.29 -18.64 -10.30
C ARG A 34 -28.52 -19.40 -10.77
N LEU A 35 -28.69 -19.51 -12.08
CA LEU A 35 -29.86 -20.13 -12.69
C LEU A 35 -31.20 -19.59 -12.15
N GLY A 36 -31.24 -18.30 -11.79
CA GLY A 36 -32.43 -17.67 -11.24
C GLY A 36 -32.60 -17.79 -9.73
N PHE A 37 -31.76 -18.54 -9.03
CA PHE A 37 -31.84 -18.73 -7.58
C PHE A 37 -30.78 -17.91 -6.82
N PRO A 38 -31.12 -17.32 -5.68
CA PRO A 38 -30.14 -16.67 -4.82
C PRO A 38 -29.26 -17.73 -4.14
N GLU A 39 -27.95 -17.51 -4.20
CA GLU A 39 -26.95 -18.40 -3.62
C GLU A 39 -25.95 -17.54 -2.83
N LYS A 40 -25.57 -17.97 -1.64
CA LYS A 40 -24.55 -17.27 -0.88
C LYS A 40 -23.22 -17.30 -1.64
N ILE A 41 -22.61 -16.12 -1.81
CA ILE A 41 -21.20 -16.04 -2.15
C ILE A 41 -20.47 -16.47 -0.88
N GLY A 42 -19.74 -17.54 -0.86
CA GLY A 42 -19.01 -18.01 0.33
C GLY A 42 -18.20 -16.91 1.02
N GLY A 43 -17.59 -17.20 2.16
CA GLY A 43 -16.76 -16.23 2.89
C GLY A 43 -15.55 -15.80 2.06
N TRP A 44 -15.05 -14.58 2.34
CA TRP A 44 -13.80 -14.08 1.79
C TRP A 44 -12.63 -14.66 2.60
N VAL A 45 -11.67 -15.25 1.92
CA VAL A 45 -10.42 -15.68 2.51
C VAL A 45 -9.32 -14.74 2.03
N LYS A 46 -8.45 -14.32 2.92
CA LYS A 46 -7.30 -13.49 2.58
C LYS A 46 -6.39 -14.30 1.63
N TYR A 47 -6.10 -13.76 0.44
CA TYR A 47 -5.29 -14.43 -0.58
C TYR A 47 -3.84 -14.63 -0.13
N SER A 48 -3.24 -13.61 0.51
CA SER A 48 -1.87 -13.64 1.02
C SER A 48 -1.82 -13.11 2.45
N SER A 49 -0.96 -13.66 3.28
CA SER A 49 -0.61 -13.10 4.60
C SER A 49 0.30 -11.87 4.47
N ASN A 50 1.01 -11.76 3.35
CA ASN A 50 1.90 -10.63 3.07
C ASN A 50 1.10 -9.36 2.78
N THR A 51 1.70 -8.22 3.07
CA THR A 51 1.13 -6.90 2.87
C THR A 51 1.95 -6.11 1.88
N PHE A 52 1.33 -5.12 1.26
CA PHE A 52 1.97 -4.14 0.39
C PHE A 52 1.61 -2.73 0.86
N LEU A 53 2.43 -1.75 0.49
CA LEU A 53 2.25 -0.37 0.89
C LEU A 53 1.27 0.36 -0.05
N GLY A 54 0.36 1.12 0.54
CA GLY A 54 -0.62 1.91 -0.19
C GLY A 54 -1.94 1.19 -0.47
N SER A 55 -2.85 1.90 -1.15
CA SER A 55 -4.16 1.38 -1.57
C SER A 55 -4.10 0.90 -3.00
N CYS A 56 -4.52 -0.32 -3.26
CA CYS A 56 -4.58 -0.88 -4.62
C CYS A 56 -5.47 -0.04 -5.52
N ARG A 57 -4.95 0.36 -6.69
CA ARG A 57 -5.65 1.14 -7.71
C ARG A 57 -5.86 0.36 -9.00
N ALA A 58 -4.95 -0.56 -9.30
CA ALA A 58 -5.01 -1.39 -10.50
C ALA A 58 -4.45 -2.78 -10.23
N LEU A 59 -5.06 -3.77 -10.86
CA LEU A 59 -4.60 -5.16 -10.89
C LEU A 59 -4.52 -5.62 -12.34
N HIS A 60 -3.44 -6.32 -12.69
CA HIS A 60 -3.30 -6.94 -13.99
C HIS A 60 -2.67 -8.32 -13.84
N THR A 61 -3.31 -9.32 -14.40
CA THR A 61 -2.84 -10.70 -14.37
C THR A 61 -2.36 -11.14 -15.74
N TRP A 62 -1.29 -11.90 -15.78
CA TRP A 62 -0.82 -12.56 -17.01
C TRP A 62 -0.13 -13.88 -16.69
N VAL A 63 0.05 -14.69 -17.71
CA VAL A 63 0.73 -15.98 -17.64
C VAL A 63 1.87 -15.96 -18.63
N THR A 64 3.05 -16.41 -18.22
CA THR A 64 4.19 -16.58 -19.13
C THR A 64 4.01 -17.79 -20.02
N LEU A 65 4.82 -17.90 -21.08
CA LEU A 65 4.86 -19.09 -21.94
C LEU A 65 5.24 -20.36 -21.16
N ALA A 66 5.94 -20.24 -20.05
CA ALA A 66 6.28 -21.34 -19.16
C ALA A 66 5.16 -21.71 -18.17
N GLY A 67 3.98 -21.04 -18.23
CA GLY A 67 2.84 -21.34 -17.37
C GLY A 67 2.89 -20.65 -16.01
N THR A 68 3.89 -19.80 -15.72
CA THR A 68 3.96 -19.05 -14.45
C THR A 68 2.95 -17.92 -14.46
N GLN A 69 2.14 -17.87 -13.42
CA GLN A 69 1.13 -16.83 -13.24
C GLN A 69 1.73 -15.66 -12.45
N TYR A 70 1.45 -14.45 -12.91
CA TYR A 70 1.85 -13.21 -12.29
C TYR A 70 0.64 -12.31 -12.06
N LEU A 71 0.68 -11.55 -10.97
CA LEU A 71 -0.25 -10.47 -10.69
C LEU A 71 0.53 -9.17 -10.51
N GLY A 72 0.38 -8.23 -11.43
CA GLY A 72 0.85 -6.86 -11.28
C GLY A 72 -0.15 -6.06 -10.44
N LEU A 73 0.34 -5.36 -9.44
CA LEU A 73 -0.45 -4.58 -8.51
C LEU A 73 0.10 -3.15 -8.45
N GLY A 74 -0.71 -2.18 -8.91
CA GLY A 74 -0.41 -0.76 -8.79
C GLY A 74 -1.14 -0.15 -7.60
N THR A 75 -0.39 0.47 -6.69
CA THR A 75 -0.95 1.25 -5.58
C THR A 75 -0.82 2.74 -5.86
N ASN A 76 -1.34 3.57 -4.97
CA ASN A 76 -1.10 5.02 -5.01
C ASN A 76 0.34 5.41 -4.64
N LEU A 77 1.16 4.47 -4.18
CA LEU A 77 2.53 4.72 -3.71
C LEU A 77 3.56 3.92 -4.49
N LYS A 78 3.28 2.65 -4.82
CA LYS A 78 4.26 1.70 -5.34
C LYS A 78 3.67 0.73 -6.36
N TYR A 79 4.57 0.05 -7.09
CA TYR A 79 4.24 -1.06 -7.96
C TYR A 79 4.78 -2.37 -7.41
N TYR A 80 3.96 -3.40 -7.41
CA TYR A 80 4.32 -4.72 -6.94
C TYR A 80 4.06 -5.79 -7.99
N LEU A 81 4.92 -6.79 -7.99
CA LEU A 81 4.74 -8.04 -8.70
C LEU A 81 4.49 -9.14 -7.70
N GLU A 82 3.35 -9.80 -7.81
CA GLU A 82 3.01 -10.95 -6.98
C GLU A 82 3.31 -12.24 -7.71
N ILE A 83 3.97 -13.15 -6.99
CA ILE A 83 4.26 -14.53 -7.41
C ILE A 83 4.11 -15.43 -6.18
N GLY A 84 3.21 -16.40 -6.25
CA GLY A 84 3.05 -17.39 -5.17
C GLY A 84 2.74 -16.77 -3.80
N GLN A 85 1.89 -15.75 -3.76
CA GLN A 85 1.47 -14.99 -2.58
C GLN A 85 2.56 -14.06 -1.98
N SER A 86 3.69 -13.90 -2.65
CA SER A 86 4.75 -12.95 -2.26
C SER A 86 4.69 -11.71 -3.14
N PHE A 87 4.86 -10.53 -2.54
CA PHE A 87 4.88 -9.25 -3.23
C PHE A 87 6.31 -8.73 -3.32
N SER A 88 6.80 -8.57 -4.55
CA SER A 88 8.10 -7.93 -4.82
C SER A 88 7.85 -6.49 -5.27
N ASP A 89 8.52 -5.54 -4.63
CA ASP A 89 8.49 -4.13 -5.04
C ASP A 89 9.28 -3.98 -6.35
N ILE A 90 8.60 -3.52 -7.39
CA ILE A 90 9.17 -3.25 -8.72
C ILE A 90 9.04 -1.78 -9.10
N THR A 91 8.84 -0.91 -8.12
CA THR A 91 8.73 0.53 -8.34
C THR A 91 10.00 1.04 -9.02
N PRO A 92 9.90 1.75 -10.16
CA PRO A 92 11.07 2.24 -10.86
C PRO A 92 11.91 3.19 -10.02
N ILE A 93 13.22 2.94 -9.94
CA ILE A 93 14.16 3.85 -9.29
C ILE A 93 14.44 5.01 -10.27
N ARG A 94 14.12 6.23 -9.84
CA ARG A 94 14.29 7.43 -10.67
C ARG A 94 15.75 7.88 -10.76
N LYS A 95 16.48 7.83 -9.65
CA LYS A 95 17.88 8.25 -9.56
C LYS A 95 18.61 7.41 -8.51
N THR A 96 19.82 7.03 -8.82
CA THR A 96 20.77 6.50 -7.84
C THR A 96 21.96 7.46 -7.76
N SER A 97 22.37 7.79 -6.55
CA SER A 97 23.55 8.63 -6.28
C SER A 97 24.50 7.88 -5.36
N THR A 98 25.79 8.06 -5.59
CA THR A 98 26.86 7.63 -4.69
C THR A 98 27.45 8.81 -3.93
N ASP A 99 26.82 9.98 -4.06
CA ASP A 99 27.26 11.22 -3.41
C ASP A 99 27.11 11.10 -1.90
N SER A 100 28.00 11.78 -1.19
CA SER A 100 27.92 11.89 0.27
C SER A 100 26.71 12.73 0.65
N ILE A 101 25.78 12.13 1.36
CA ILE A 101 24.66 12.83 2.00
C ILE A 101 24.98 13.04 3.48
N THR A 102 24.41 14.07 4.07
CA THR A 102 24.51 14.30 5.52
C THR A 102 23.14 14.31 6.16
N PHE A 103 23.08 13.78 7.38
CA PHE A 103 21.88 13.78 8.20
C PHE A 103 22.07 14.76 9.35
N ALA A 104 21.00 15.45 9.72
CA ALA A 104 20.96 16.26 10.93
C ALA A 104 19.73 15.90 11.77
N ALA A 105 19.95 15.62 13.03
CA ALA A 105 18.93 15.35 14.04
C ALA A 105 18.79 16.52 15.00
N THR A 106 17.56 16.76 15.45
CA THR A 106 17.27 17.70 16.53
C THR A 106 16.78 16.92 17.74
N ASP A 107 17.33 17.21 18.90
CA ASP A 107 16.90 16.59 20.15
C ASP A 107 15.39 16.76 20.37
N GLY A 108 14.74 15.68 20.80
CA GLY A 108 13.28 15.62 20.95
C GLY A 108 12.46 15.51 19.66
N SER A 109 13.10 15.40 18.49
CA SER A 109 12.43 15.28 17.19
C SER A 109 12.68 13.91 16.54
N SER A 110 11.67 13.37 15.87
CA SER A 110 11.83 12.23 14.98
C SER A 110 12.09 12.63 13.52
N THR A 111 12.03 13.93 13.22
CA THR A 111 12.31 14.44 11.87
C THR A 111 13.81 14.66 11.69
N LEU A 112 14.37 13.99 10.68
CA LEU A 112 15.75 14.20 10.25
C LEU A 112 15.78 15.09 9.02
N ALA A 113 16.69 16.06 9.02
CA ALA A 113 17.05 16.81 7.82
C ALA A 113 18.11 16.02 7.04
N VAL A 114 17.93 15.90 5.75
CA VAL A 114 18.85 15.23 4.83
C VAL A 114 19.35 16.26 3.83
N THR A 115 20.66 16.47 3.82
CA THR A 115 21.31 17.32 2.83
C THR A 115 21.87 16.45 1.71
N ASP A 116 21.36 16.67 0.51
CA ASP A 116 21.72 15.97 -0.73
C ASP A 116 21.64 16.97 -1.87
N SER A 117 22.77 17.28 -2.47
CA SER A 117 22.89 18.33 -3.49
C SER A 117 22.10 17.99 -4.75
N SER A 118 21.25 18.92 -5.20
CA SER A 118 20.46 18.78 -6.44
C SER A 118 19.67 17.48 -6.50
N ASN A 119 19.06 17.12 -5.38
CA ASN A 119 18.36 15.83 -5.23
C ASN A 119 17.11 15.70 -6.11
N GLY A 120 16.36 16.79 -6.33
CA GLY A 120 15.15 16.83 -7.15
C GLY A 120 14.00 15.98 -6.59
N VAL A 121 14.01 15.63 -5.30
CA VAL A 121 12.91 14.90 -4.65
C VAL A 121 11.71 15.84 -4.42
N VAL A 122 10.53 15.23 -4.35
CA VAL A 122 9.30 15.91 -3.95
C VAL A 122 8.69 15.20 -2.74
N VAL A 123 7.82 15.90 -2.03
CA VAL A 123 7.12 15.31 -0.89
C VAL A 123 6.33 14.08 -1.34
N GLY A 124 6.49 12.99 -0.61
CA GLY A 124 5.87 11.70 -0.90
C GLY A 124 6.76 10.73 -1.70
N ASP A 125 7.87 11.17 -2.29
CA ASP A 125 8.85 10.28 -2.91
C ASP A 125 9.44 9.30 -1.89
N PHE A 126 9.93 8.16 -2.36
CA PHE A 126 10.67 7.20 -1.54
C PHE A 126 12.16 7.31 -1.84
N VAL A 127 12.95 7.33 -0.78
CA VAL A 127 14.42 7.36 -0.79
C VAL A 127 14.96 6.23 0.06
N THR A 128 15.99 5.54 -0.43
CA THR A 128 16.65 4.47 0.32
C THR A 128 18.09 4.86 0.59
N PHE A 129 18.49 4.81 1.85
CA PHE A 129 19.84 5.09 2.28
C PHE A 129 20.60 3.81 2.57
N SER A 130 21.90 3.83 2.30
CA SER A 130 22.81 2.74 2.61
C SER A 130 24.20 3.28 2.95
N GLY A 131 24.91 2.58 3.83
CA GLY A 131 26.27 2.97 4.21
C GLY A 131 26.34 4.13 5.21
N ALA A 132 25.23 4.62 5.73
CA ALA A 132 25.22 5.63 6.77
C ALA A 132 25.73 5.05 8.09
N ALA A 133 26.63 5.79 8.77
CA ALA A 133 27.06 5.50 10.13
C ALA A 133 26.00 5.99 11.15
N THR A 134 26.13 5.55 12.39
CA THR A 134 25.30 6.06 13.49
C THR A 134 25.52 7.56 13.64
N LEU A 135 24.43 8.32 13.62
CA LEU A 135 24.48 9.78 13.78
C LEU A 135 24.74 10.15 15.26
N GLY A 136 24.06 9.46 16.17
CA GLY A 136 24.20 9.65 17.62
C GLY A 136 22.96 9.16 18.37
N GLY A 137 23.12 8.86 19.65
CA GLY A 137 22.02 8.47 20.53
C GLY A 137 21.17 7.33 19.97
N LEU A 138 19.88 7.59 19.82
CA LEU A 138 18.90 6.63 19.28
C LEU A 138 18.88 6.56 17.74
N ILE A 139 19.52 7.52 17.05
CA ILE A 139 19.61 7.53 15.59
C ILE A 139 20.80 6.70 15.15
N THR A 140 20.61 5.39 15.15
CA THR A 140 21.63 4.39 14.83
C THR A 140 21.76 4.17 13.31
N ALA A 141 22.83 3.51 12.87
CA ALA A 141 23.01 3.08 11.49
C ALA A 141 21.85 2.24 10.99
N THR A 142 21.27 1.39 11.81
CA THR A 142 20.08 0.59 11.45
C THR A 142 18.84 1.45 11.20
N VAL A 143 18.68 2.51 12.00
CA VAL A 143 17.62 3.50 11.78
C VAL A 143 17.86 4.26 10.47
N LEU A 144 19.08 4.62 10.13
CA LEU A 144 19.37 5.42 8.92
C LEU A 144 19.32 4.60 7.62
N ASN A 145 19.85 3.38 7.64
CA ASN A 145 20.02 2.55 6.42
C ASN A 145 18.75 1.76 6.05
N GLN A 146 17.69 2.46 5.69
CA GLN A 146 16.43 1.88 5.24
C GLN A 146 15.71 2.81 4.27
N GLU A 147 14.54 2.40 3.82
CA GLU A 147 13.70 3.21 2.93
C GLU A 147 12.84 4.19 3.75
N TYR A 148 12.77 5.44 3.28
CA TYR A 148 11.99 6.52 3.86
C TYR A 148 11.09 7.17 2.83
N GLN A 149 9.94 7.65 3.28
CA GLN A 149 9.13 8.57 2.49
C GLN A 149 9.51 10.02 2.86
N VAL A 150 9.74 10.86 1.85
CA VAL A 150 10.03 12.28 2.02
C VAL A 150 8.83 12.97 2.63
N SER A 151 8.99 13.53 3.82
CA SER A 151 7.95 14.22 4.59
C SER A 151 7.87 15.71 4.28
N GLY A 152 8.95 16.32 3.84
CA GLY A 152 9.03 17.73 3.49
C GLY A 152 10.25 18.03 2.62
N VAL A 153 10.17 19.11 1.84
CA VAL A 153 11.29 19.63 1.04
C VAL A 153 11.51 21.08 1.43
N THR A 154 12.69 21.38 1.98
CA THR A 154 13.06 22.71 2.45
C THR A 154 13.73 23.52 1.33
N SER A 155 14.54 22.86 0.51
CA SER A 155 15.24 23.49 -0.62
C SER A 155 15.60 22.44 -1.67
N ALA A 156 16.19 22.85 -2.78
CA ALA A 156 16.70 21.94 -3.80
C ALA A 156 17.78 20.95 -3.29
N ASN A 157 18.35 21.22 -2.13
CA ASN A 157 19.43 20.45 -1.54
C ASN A 157 19.08 19.83 -0.18
N VAL A 158 17.90 20.15 0.38
CA VAL A 158 17.53 19.70 1.74
C VAL A 158 16.09 19.25 1.76
N TYR A 159 15.89 18.04 2.23
CA TYR A 159 14.57 17.48 2.49
C TYR A 159 14.52 16.80 3.86
N SER A 160 13.35 16.42 4.31
CA SER A 160 13.14 15.80 5.61
C SER A 160 12.49 14.42 5.48
N VAL A 161 12.86 13.53 6.38
CA VAL A 161 12.27 12.21 6.57
C VAL A 161 11.96 12.01 8.06
N VAL A 162 11.06 11.09 8.37
CA VAL A 162 10.76 10.73 9.76
C VAL A 162 11.53 9.47 10.11
N ALA A 163 12.46 9.58 11.07
CA ALA A 163 13.22 8.44 11.58
C ALA A 163 12.28 7.38 12.15
N LYS A 164 12.51 6.13 11.81
CA LYS A 164 11.70 4.98 12.26
C LYS A 164 12.63 3.79 12.52
N ASP A 165 12.20 2.90 13.37
CA ASP A 165 12.84 1.60 13.55
C ASP A 165 12.44 0.60 12.43
N THR A 166 12.92 -0.62 12.53
CA THR A 166 12.60 -1.70 11.58
C THR A 166 11.14 -2.13 11.60
N ASP A 167 10.42 -1.83 12.67
CA ASP A 167 8.99 -2.10 12.81
C ASP A 167 8.12 -0.94 12.29
N GLY A 168 8.76 0.16 11.85
CA GLY A 168 8.12 1.35 11.32
C GLY A 168 7.66 2.35 12.39
N VAL A 169 8.06 2.14 13.65
CA VAL A 169 7.75 3.06 14.75
C VAL A 169 8.71 4.23 14.72
N ALA A 170 8.18 5.45 14.89
CA ALA A 170 9.00 6.67 14.88
C ALA A 170 10.03 6.66 16.02
N VAL A 171 11.28 6.98 15.69
CA VAL A 171 12.39 7.09 16.65
C VAL A 171 12.69 8.56 16.88
N THR A 172 12.54 9.00 18.11
CA THR A 172 12.86 10.39 18.52
C THR A 172 14.35 10.48 18.87
N ALA A 173 15.04 11.45 18.27
CA ALA A 173 16.43 11.74 18.62
C ALA A 173 16.52 12.21 20.07
N ASN A 174 17.54 11.75 20.76
CA ASN A 174 17.84 12.15 22.15
C ASN A 174 19.15 12.98 22.24
N SER A 175 19.63 13.47 21.11
CA SER A 175 20.72 14.39 20.95
C SER A 175 20.58 15.16 19.64
N SER A 176 21.19 16.35 19.56
CA SER A 176 21.28 17.09 18.30
C SER A 176 22.64 16.82 17.68
N ASP A 177 22.63 16.04 16.58
CA ASP A 177 23.83 15.59 15.88
C ASP A 177 23.71 15.85 14.37
N SER A 178 24.84 16.02 13.68
CA SER A 178 24.95 16.30 12.24
C SER A 178 26.22 15.72 11.64
#